data_fd507da1524a8d82c40819bba81b19e8
#
_entry.id   fd507da1524a8d82c40819bba81b19e8
#
_cell.length_a   1.000
_cell.length_b   1.000
_cell.length_c   1.000
_cell.angle_alpha   90.00
_cell.angle_beta   90.00
_cell.angle_gamma   90.00
#
_symmetry.space_group_name_H-M   'P 1'
#
loop_
_entity.id
_entity.type
_entity.pdbx_description
1 polymer ?
#
loop_
_entity_poly.entity_id
_entity_poly.type
_entity_poly.pdbx_seq_one_letter_code
_entity_poly.pdbx_strand_id
1 'polypeptide(L)'
;MTKTKSVCPECQKKIDAQLTEVNGKIKITKQCPEHGVFEATHWQSPGVFNHMQTYDQFQYLGDLNAPKNPEGCPYVCETCTNHASGTVIGVIDVTKRCNFKCAVCFSTFPQQEVDYEPTKEALIDMLEFVSKANPKPPAILFSGGEPLEREDMPEIIGAAHRLKFMTILATNGTHLVDTPGLAKKLKDNGLNIVYLSFDSFHEEFNKKIRGQALVDQKLKAIEVCRKYDMEIILVNTLMKSLNDNEVGDMIRFAAKNTDIVRGLIFQPIAFTGRATENPFRENFREWSFAEDVEKQTYGEIKTTDLFPMSVMTSPIKIMRKFMQKPWPLFSCSPQCGIVNWIYVSKDGKMFPINRFVNFDRFFNHIRKTAENAESKGKFSLLSSLFMASMLSMNMFLVTKEVGMLTLTNSIMRMHLSPSYQSLGKIRRRIFLLGCMAFMDSYNFDVNRVRRCVVHYITPDKKIIPFCAYNNIHRVAIEKEYAERHKTA
;
A
#
# COMPACT_ATOMS: atom_id res chain seq x y z
N MET A 1 -6.03 26.21 -6.00
CA MET A 1 -5.58 26.43 -4.59
C MET A 1 -6.51 25.68 -3.66
N THR A 2 -6.01 24.69 -2.90
CA THR A 2 -6.83 23.86 -2.01
C THR A 2 -6.36 24.04 -0.57
N LYS A 3 -7.27 24.48 0.33
CA LYS A 3 -6.97 24.59 1.76
C LYS A 3 -7.02 23.23 2.43
N THR A 4 -6.07 22.97 3.33
CA THR A 4 -6.00 21.75 4.15
C THR A 4 -5.45 22.07 5.54
N LYS A 5 -5.34 21.07 6.39
CA LYS A 5 -4.61 21.12 7.66
C LYS A 5 -3.38 20.22 7.56
N SER A 6 -2.32 20.59 8.24
CA SER A 6 -1.06 19.87 8.33
C SER A 6 -0.54 19.82 9.76
N VAL A 7 0.67 19.34 9.94
CA VAL A 7 1.41 19.44 11.21
C VAL A 7 2.70 20.23 11.00
N CYS A 8 3.14 20.93 12.02
CA CYS A 8 4.45 21.57 12.03
C CYS A 8 5.54 20.49 12.07
N PRO A 9 6.57 20.55 11.22
CA PRO A 9 7.67 19.57 11.25
C PRO A 9 8.47 19.57 12.57
N GLU A 10 8.51 20.69 13.28
CA GLU A 10 9.29 20.86 14.50
C GLU A 10 8.50 20.51 15.78
N CYS A 11 7.35 21.15 15.99
CA CYS A 11 6.57 20.95 17.21
C CYS A 11 5.37 20.00 17.05
N GLN A 12 5.15 19.50 15.85
CA GLN A 12 4.03 18.62 15.47
C GLN A 12 2.62 19.20 15.75
N LYS A 13 2.48 20.46 16.15
CA LYS A 13 1.16 21.12 16.30
C LYS A 13 0.43 21.19 14.98
N LYS A 14 -0.88 20.97 15.01
CA LYS A 14 -1.75 21.11 13.84
C LYS A 14 -1.83 22.56 13.40
N ILE A 15 -1.58 22.82 12.14
CA ILE A 15 -1.52 24.16 11.52
C ILE A 15 -2.28 24.19 10.20
N ASP A 16 -2.63 25.38 9.76
CA ASP A 16 -3.21 25.61 8.44
C ASP A 16 -2.17 25.37 7.34
N ALA A 17 -2.63 24.81 6.24
CA ALA A 17 -1.81 24.57 5.06
C ALA A 17 -2.62 24.78 3.78
N GLN A 18 -1.91 24.99 2.69
CA GLN A 18 -2.53 25.11 1.37
C GLN A 18 -1.70 24.39 0.30
N LEU A 19 -2.40 23.82 -0.67
CA LEU A 19 -1.80 23.24 -1.86
C LEU A 19 -1.90 24.26 -2.99
N THR A 20 -0.76 24.57 -3.60
CA THR A 20 -0.65 25.51 -4.72
C THR A 20 0.25 24.95 -5.80
N GLU A 21 -0.02 25.28 -7.05
CA GLU A 21 0.90 25.02 -8.15
C GLU A 21 1.93 26.15 -8.22
N VAL A 22 3.21 25.78 -8.10
CA VAL A 22 4.35 26.70 -8.14
C VAL A 22 5.46 26.05 -8.97
N ASN A 23 5.93 26.72 -10.00
CA ASN A 23 7.02 26.27 -10.87
C ASN A 23 6.82 24.85 -11.41
N GLY A 24 5.60 24.54 -11.88
CA GLY A 24 5.26 23.23 -12.44
C GLY A 24 5.23 22.06 -11.42
N LYS A 25 5.08 22.37 -10.14
CA LYS A 25 4.94 21.38 -9.05
C LYS A 25 3.77 21.76 -8.15
N ILE A 26 3.12 20.76 -7.56
CA ILE A 26 2.16 21.00 -6.47
C ILE A 26 2.94 21.07 -5.16
N LYS A 27 2.89 22.20 -4.51
CA LYS A 27 3.55 22.44 -3.22
C LYS A 27 2.53 22.53 -2.09
N ILE A 28 2.92 22.08 -0.90
CA ILE A 28 2.24 22.36 0.35
C ILE A 28 2.99 23.45 1.10
N THR A 29 2.30 24.56 1.37
CA THR A 29 2.83 25.67 2.16
C THR A 29 2.04 25.74 3.46
N LYS A 30 2.74 25.92 4.58
CA LYS A 30 2.15 25.95 5.92
C LYS A 30 2.93 26.89 6.83
N GLN A 31 2.23 27.50 7.79
CA GLN A 31 2.80 28.47 8.72
C GLN A 31 2.57 28.04 10.16
N CYS A 32 3.65 27.86 10.90
CA CYS A 32 3.63 27.67 12.34
C CYS A 32 3.86 29.01 13.05
N PRO A 33 3.05 29.38 14.04
CA PRO A 33 3.26 30.62 14.80
C PRO A 33 4.61 30.67 15.54
N GLU A 34 5.15 29.51 15.91
CA GLU A 34 6.40 29.38 16.69
C GLU A 34 7.63 29.13 15.79
N HIS A 35 7.46 28.46 14.65
CA HIS A 35 8.59 27.95 13.82
C HIS A 35 8.61 28.54 12.38
N GLY A 36 7.69 29.48 12.07
CA GLY A 36 7.67 30.17 10.77
C GLY A 36 7.04 29.33 9.63
N VAL A 37 7.48 29.62 8.41
CA VAL A 37 6.91 29.07 7.18
C VAL A 37 7.68 27.83 6.73
N PHE A 38 6.94 26.79 6.33
CA PHE A 38 7.49 25.60 5.73
C PHE A 38 6.86 25.38 4.36
N GLU A 39 7.66 24.97 3.41
CA GLU A 39 7.23 24.58 2.07
C GLU A 39 7.85 23.23 1.71
N ALA A 40 7.05 22.36 1.09
CA ALA A 40 7.53 21.09 0.57
C ALA A 40 6.81 20.73 -0.73
N THR A 41 7.47 19.98 -1.59
CA THR A 41 6.82 19.38 -2.75
C THR A 41 5.82 18.34 -2.29
N HIS A 42 4.56 18.52 -2.69
CA HIS A 42 3.47 17.59 -2.41
C HIS A 42 3.28 16.60 -3.55
N TRP A 43 3.41 17.10 -4.80
CA TRP A 43 3.37 16.30 -6.01
C TRP A 43 4.19 16.94 -7.14
N GLN A 44 4.95 16.13 -7.90
CA GLN A 44 5.88 16.65 -8.91
C GLN A 44 5.18 17.12 -10.18
N SER A 45 4.17 16.38 -10.65
CA SER A 45 3.48 16.66 -11.91
C SER A 45 2.07 17.18 -11.66
N PRO A 46 1.76 18.46 -11.92
CA PRO A 46 0.40 18.97 -11.85
C PRO A 46 -0.57 18.25 -12.77
N GLY A 47 -0.11 17.83 -13.96
CA GLY A 47 -0.93 17.09 -14.92
C GLY A 47 -1.40 15.74 -14.33
N VAL A 48 -0.47 14.95 -13.77
CA VAL A 48 -0.79 13.68 -13.09
C VAL A 48 -1.65 13.93 -11.87
N PHE A 49 -1.32 14.93 -11.05
CA PHE A 49 -2.10 15.29 -9.88
C PHE A 49 -3.56 15.63 -10.23
N ASN A 50 -3.77 16.51 -11.21
CA ASN A 50 -5.10 16.92 -11.63
C ASN A 50 -5.87 15.74 -12.25
N HIS A 51 -5.23 14.91 -13.05
CA HIS A 51 -5.83 13.69 -13.58
C HIS A 51 -6.32 12.76 -12.45
N MET A 52 -5.50 12.53 -11.43
CA MET A 52 -5.89 11.71 -10.29
C MET A 52 -7.08 12.29 -9.51
N GLN A 53 -7.18 13.62 -9.39
CA GLN A 53 -8.30 14.28 -8.70
C GLN A 53 -9.64 14.02 -9.41
N THR A 54 -9.66 13.78 -10.71
CA THR A 54 -10.90 13.43 -11.43
C THR A 54 -11.51 12.10 -10.98
N TYR A 55 -10.70 11.24 -10.35
CA TYR A 55 -11.14 9.96 -9.77
C TYR A 55 -11.39 10.05 -8.26
N ASP A 56 -11.40 11.25 -7.68
CA ASP A 56 -11.79 11.40 -6.28
C ASP A 56 -13.31 11.20 -6.14
N GLN A 57 -13.68 10.15 -5.43
CA GLN A 57 -15.06 9.74 -5.23
C GLN A 57 -15.54 9.96 -3.80
N PHE A 58 -14.75 10.66 -2.99
CA PHE A 58 -15.07 10.87 -1.58
C PHE A 58 -16.42 11.54 -1.37
N GLN A 59 -16.74 12.55 -2.15
CA GLN A 59 -18.00 13.30 -2.12
C GLN A 59 -19.25 12.43 -2.44
N TYR A 60 -19.08 11.28 -3.09
CA TYR A 60 -20.17 10.38 -3.47
C TYR A 60 -20.49 9.31 -2.42
N LEU A 61 -19.75 9.28 -1.31
CA LEU A 61 -19.98 8.31 -0.24
C LEU A 61 -21.13 8.68 0.70
N GLY A 62 -21.67 9.91 0.58
CA GLY A 62 -22.70 10.45 1.43
C GLY A 62 -22.22 10.73 2.86
N ASP A 63 -23.11 11.27 3.70
CA ASP A 63 -22.85 11.69 5.08
C ASP A 63 -22.53 10.54 6.08
N LEU A 64 -22.37 9.32 5.61
CA LEU A 64 -22.15 8.15 6.46
C LEU A 64 -20.93 8.27 7.39
N ASN A 65 -20.04 9.24 7.09
CA ASN A 65 -18.84 9.49 7.87
C ASN A 65 -18.51 11.00 8.00
N ALA A 66 -19.53 11.86 8.11
CA ALA A 66 -19.29 13.23 8.49
C ALA A 66 -18.52 13.25 9.83
N PRO A 67 -17.40 13.94 9.93
CA PRO A 67 -16.56 13.90 11.13
C PRO A 67 -17.29 14.53 12.32
N LYS A 68 -17.52 13.75 13.37
CA LYS A 68 -18.14 14.21 14.61
C LYS A 68 -17.20 15.09 15.45
N ASN A 69 -15.87 14.92 15.30
CA ASN A 69 -14.87 15.76 15.96
C ASN A 69 -13.63 15.93 15.09
N PRO A 70 -13.62 16.86 14.12
CA PRO A 70 -12.47 17.10 13.23
C PRO A 70 -11.23 17.65 13.94
N GLU A 71 -11.38 18.17 15.17
CA GLU A 71 -10.29 18.83 15.87
C GLU A 71 -9.25 17.86 16.44
N GLY A 72 -9.65 16.65 16.80
CA GLY A 72 -8.76 15.63 17.38
C GLY A 72 -7.76 15.01 16.41
N CYS A 73 -8.04 15.01 15.10
CA CYS A 73 -7.15 14.39 14.11
C CYS A 73 -5.92 15.30 13.85
N PRO A 74 -4.69 14.74 13.81
CA PRO A 74 -4.31 13.32 13.76
C PRO A 74 -3.92 12.69 15.11
N TYR A 75 -4.20 13.31 16.25
CA TYR A 75 -3.66 12.91 17.57
C TYR A 75 -4.55 11.92 18.32
N VAL A 76 -5.87 12.00 18.18
CA VAL A 76 -6.85 11.20 18.93
C VAL A 76 -7.46 10.15 18.00
N CYS A 77 -6.75 9.02 17.81
CA CYS A 77 -7.21 7.93 16.96
C CYS A 77 -8.06 6.88 17.67
N GLU A 78 -7.98 6.77 18.99
CA GLU A 78 -8.69 5.75 19.78
C GLU A 78 -10.20 5.91 19.77
N THR A 79 -10.66 7.16 19.90
CA THR A 79 -12.08 7.51 19.99
C THR A 79 -12.59 8.25 18.75
N CYS A 80 -11.74 8.30 17.71
CA CYS A 80 -12.00 9.11 16.53
C CYS A 80 -13.05 8.45 15.63
N THR A 81 -14.26 9.01 15.62
CA THR A 81 -15.31 8.66 14.65
C THR A 81 -15.15 9.39 13.30
N ASN A 82 -14.04 10.10 13.13
CA ASN A 82 -13.79 11.00 11.99
C ASN A 82 -13.09 10.32 10.82
N HIS A 83 -12.75 9.04 10.94
CA HIS A 83 -12.05 8.33 9.90
C HIS A 83 -13.03 7.89 8.81
N ALA A 84 -12.74 8.28 7.57
CA ALA A 84 -13.65 8.09 6.44
C ALA A 84 -13.51 6.73 5.74
N SER A 85 -12.48 5.95 6.09
CA SER A 85 -12.22 4.62 5.51
C SER A 85 -12.19 3.55 6.58
N GLY A 86 -12.52 2.32 6.21
CA GLY A 86 -12.23 1.16 7.05
C GLY A 86 -10.80 0.68 6.87
N THR A 87 -10.32 -0.14 7.80
CA THR A 87 -9.00 -0.78 7.70
C THR A 87 -9.01 -1.87 6.64
N VAL A 88 -8.24 -1.70 5.57
CA VAL A 88 -8.06 -2.73 4.52
C VAL A 88 -6.83 -3.58 4.84
N ILE A 89 -5.75 -2.95 5.30
CA ILE A 89 -4.55 -3.64 5.76
C ILE A 89 -4.28 -3.19 7.21
N GLY A 90 -4.32 -4.13 8.13
CA GLY A 90 -3.81 -3.95 9.47
C GLY A 90 -2.31 -4.24 9.51
N VAL A 91 -1.49 -3.33 10.01
CA VAL A 91 -0.04 -3.50 10.18
C VAL A 91 0.24 -3.78 11.64
N ILE A 92 1.02 -4.81 11.91
CA ILE A 92 1.48 -5.17 13.25
C ILE A 92 2.99 -5.23 13.24
N ASP A 93 3.62 -4.34 14.01
CA ASP A 93 5.05 -4.43 14.27
C ASP A 93 5.30 -5.48 15.35
N VAL A 94 6.02 -6.53 14.98
CA VAL A 94 6.22 -7.70 15.85
C VAL A 94 7.50 -7.64 16.66
N THR A 95 8.48 -6.86 16.22
CA THR A 95 9.78 -6.68 16.89
C THR A 95 10.48 -5.43 16.37
N LYS A 96 11.39 -4.86 17.15
CA LYS A 96 12.38 -3.87 16.67
C LYS A 96 13.72 -4.47 16.30
N ARG A 97 13.95 -5.72 16.66
CA ARG A 97 15.19 -6.40 16.25
C ARG A 97 15.27 -6.47 14.73
N CYS A 98 16.45 -6.25 14.20
CA CYS A 98 16.71 -6.32 12.77
C CYS A 98 18.20 -6.61 12.54
N ASN A 99 18.48 -7.53 11.65
CA ASN A 99 19.83 -7.85 11.19
C ASN A 99 20.46 -6.77 10.28
N PHE A 100 19.69 -5.70 9.93
CA PHE A 100 20.19 -4.58 9.15
C PHE A 100 20.20 -3.28 9.93
N LYS A 101 21.15 -2.37 9.56
CA LYS A 101 21.21 -0.98 10.05
C LYS A 101 21.02 0.00 8.90
N CYS A 102 19.85 -0.08 8.25
CA CYS A 102 19.52 0.73 7.06
C CYS A 102 19.57 2.24 7.37
N ALA A 103 20.16 3.04 6.47
CA ALA A 103 20.14 4.50 6.56
C ALA A 103 18.71 5.07 6.37
N VAL A 104 17.85 4.35 5.67
CA VAL A 104 16.44 4.68 5.49
C VAL A 104 15.59 3.59 6.12
N CYS A 105 14.88 3.92 7.21
CA CYS A 105 14.05 2.99 7.96
C CYS A 105 12.92 3.73 8.67
N PHE A 106 11.67 3.27 8.52
CA PHE A 106 10.51 3.80 9.25
C PHE A 106 10.49 3.41 10.73
N SER A 107 10.99 2.21 11.03
CA SER A 107 10.81 1.58 12.34
C SER A 107 11.79 2.06 13.40
N THR A 108 12.86 2.74 13.01
CA THR A 108 13.93 3.11 13.92
C THR A 108 14.12 4.61 13.96
N PHE A 109 14.07 5.17 15.17
CA PHE A 109 14.43 6.57 15.45
C PHE A 109 15.76 6.59 16.18
N PRO A 110 16.84 7.18 15.61
CA PRO A 110 18.20 7.08 16.14
C PRO A 110 18.38 7.57 17.58
N GLN A 111 17.62 8.58 17.96
CA GLN A 111 17.69 9.19 19.29
C GLN A 111 16.84 8.46 20.34
N GLN A 112 16.20 7.36 19.98
CA GLN A 112 15.22 6.69 20.82
C GLN A 112 15.32 5.17 20.64
N GLU A 113 16.39 4.58 21.21
CA GLU A 113 16.46 3.13 21.36
C GLU A 113 15.43 2.69 22.39
N VAL A 114 14.36 2.10 21.92
CA VAL A 114 13.31 1.50 22.73
C VAL A 114 13.31 0.00 22.42
N ASP A 115 13.39 -0.81 23.44
CA ASP A 115 13.24 -2.25 23.29
C ASP A 115 11.74 -2.58 23.17
N TYR A 116 11.28 -2.69 21.93
CA TYR A 116 9.89 -3.02 21.63
C TYR A 116 9.80 -4.41 21.03
N GLU A 117 9.39 -5.36 21.83
CA GLU A 117 9.17 -6.75 21.46
C GLU A 117 7.90 -7.28 22.13
N PRO A 118 6.72 -7.13 21.51
CA PRO A 118 5.50 -7.70 22.05
C PRO A 118 5.60 -9.22 22.18
N THR A 119 5.12 -9.78 23.30
CA THR A 119 5.08 -11.22 23.49
C THR A 119 4.19 -11.89 22.43
N LYS A 120 4.35 -13.19 22.21
CA LYS A 120 3.48 -13.94 21.30
C LYS A 120 2.01 -13.80 21.70
N GLU A 121 1.72 -13.87 22.99
CA GLU A 121 0.37 -13.73 23.56
C GLU A 121 -0.20 -12.35 23.26
N ALA A 122 0.58 -11.28 23.44
CA ALA A 122 0.17 -9.91 23.12
C ALA A 122 -0.14 -9.75 21.61
N LEU A 123 0.67 -10.33 20.74
CA LEU A 123 0.43 -10.32 19.29
C LEU A 123 -0.84 -11.09 18.91
N ILE A 124 -1.10 -12.23 19.54
CA ILE A 124 -2.33 -13.00 19.34
C ILE A 124 -3.55 -12.20 19.85
N ASP A 125 -3.46 -11.54 20.99
CA ASP A 125 -4.52 -10.69 21.52
C ASP A 125 -4.84 -9.50 20.60
N MET A 126 -3.82 -8.87 20.00
CA MET A 126 -4.01 -7.85 18.95
C MET A 126 -4.75 -8.41 17.72
N LEU A 127 -4.41 -9.62 17.28
CA LEU A 127 -5.10 -10.30 16.17
C LEU A 127 -6.55 -10.61 16.51
N GLU A 128 -6.81 -11.11 17.70
CA GLU A 128 -8.17 -11.39 18.18
C GLU A 128 -9.00 -10.11 18.32
N PHE A 129 -8.42 -9.04 18.88
CA PHE A 129 -9.06 -7.73 18.97
C PHE A 129 -9.51 -7.25 17.57
N VAL A 130 -8.60 -7.22 16.60
CA VAL A 130 -8.93 -6.70 15.28
C VAL A 130 -9.81 -7.67 14.48
N SER A 131 -9.83 -8.96 14.81
CA SER A 131 -10.72 -9.94 14.18
C SER A 131 -12.20 -9.69 14.50
N LYS A 132 -12.47 -9.06 15.64
CA LYS A 132 -13.82 -8.68 16.12
C LYS A 132 -14.29 -7.32 15.59
N ALA A 133 -13.41 -6.57 14.89
CA ALA A 133 -13.77 -5.29 14.30
C ALA A 133 -14.87 -5.44 13.24
N ASN A 134 -15.75 -4.44 13.14
CA ASN A 134 -16.82 -4.41 12.16
C ASN A 134 -16.81 -3.09 11.37
N PRO A 135 -16.35 -3.08 10.12
CA PRO A 135 -15.88 -4.22 9.32
C PRO A 135 -14.49 -4.74 9.77
N LYS A 136 -14.32 -6.06 9.69
CA LYS A 136 -13.04 -6.72 9.93
C LYS A 136 -12.07 -6.43 8.79
N PRO A 137 -10.80 -6.09 9.04
CA PRO A 137 -9.77 -5.98 8.00
C PRO A 137 -9.60 -7.32 7.26
N PRO A 138 -9.49 -7.31 5.93
CA PRO A 138 -9.24 -8.54 5.18
C PRO A 138 -7.80 -9.04 5.29
N ALA A 139 -6.83 -8.18 5.58
CA ALA A 139 -5.40 -8.52 5.57
C ALA A 139 -4.66 -7.99 6.79
N ILE A 140 -3.66 -8.76 7.23
CA ILE A 140 -2.65 -8.35 8.24
C ILE A 140 -1.28 -8.41 7.59
N LEU A 141 -0.54 -7.30 7.73
CA LEU A 141 0.87 -7.17 7.37
C LEU A 141 1.70 -7.20 8.64
N PHE A 142 2.50 -8.24 8.81
CA PHE A 142 3.51 -8.32 9.86
C PHE A 142 4.75 -7.54 9.44
N SER A 143 5.19 -6.63 10.29
CA SER A 143 6.28 -5.68 10.04
C SER A 143 7.08 -5.44 11.32
N GLY A 144 7.87 -4.37 11.36
CA GLY A 144 8.71 -3.97 12.48
C GLY A 144 10.14 -3.69 12.04
N GLY A 145 11.12 -4.28 12.73
CA GLY A 145 12.50 -4.39 12.25
C GLY A 145 12.60 -5.43 11.12
N GLU A 146 13.07 -6.62 11.45
CA GLU A 146 12.93 -7.81 10.59
C GLU A 146 12.06 -8.83 11.34
N PRO A 147 10.85 -9.10 10.89
CA PRO A 147 9.96 -10.04 11.60
C PRO A 147 10.54 -11.44 11.79
N LEU A 148 11.38 -11.88 10.86
CA LEU A 148 12.01 -13.21 10.91
C LEU A 148 13.19 -13.31 11.89
N GLU A 149 13.51 -12.25 12.63
CA GLU A 149 14.32 -12.32 13.85
C GLU A 149 13.59 -13.02 15.01
N ARG A 150 12.27 -13.23 14.86
CA ARG A 150 11.44 -13.98 15.81
C ARG A 150 11.31 -15.43 15.36
N GLU A 151 11.66 -16.36 16.22
CA GLU A 151 11.54 -17.80 15.95
C GLU A 151 10.07 -18.26 15.92
N ASP A 152 9.17 -17.57 16.66
CA ASP A 152 7.75 -17.86 16.78
C ASP A 152 6.88 -17.26 15.66
N MET A 153 7.47 -16.58 14.68
CA MET A 153 6.71 -16.00 13.55
C MET A 153 5.82 -17.00 12.80
N PRO A 154 6.21 -18.26 12.54
CA PRO A 154 5.31 -19.21 11.90
C PRO A 154 4.03 -19.43 12.71
N GLU A 155 4.12 -19.49 14.04
CA GLU A 155 2.95 -19.69 14.92
C GLU A 155 2.03 -18.46 14.94
N ILE A 156 2.60 -17.25 14.96
CA ILE A 156 1.87 -15.98 14.89
C ILE A 156 1.11 -15.87 13.55
N ILE A 157 1.77 -16.19 12.43
CA ILE A 157 1.14 -16.25 11.12
C ILE A 157 0.01 -17.28 11.11
N GLY A 158 0.23 -18.45 11.73
CA GLY A 158 -0.79 -19.50 11.89
C GLY A 158 -2.02 -19.01 12.66
N ALA A 159 -1.82 -18.21 13.71
CA ALA A 159 -2.91 -17.61 14.46
C ALA A 159 -3.73 -16.64 13.59
N ALA A 160 -3.09 -15.76 12.83
CA ALA A 160 -3.77 -14.85 11.90
C ALA A 160 -4.52 -15.62 10.80
N HIS A 161 -3.93 -16.68 10.26
CA HIS A 161 -4.56 -17.52 9.25
C HIS A 161 -5.81 -18.24 9.79
N ARG A 162 -5.74 -18.79 10.99
CA ARG A 162 -6.92 -19.39 11.66
C ARG A 162 -8.05 -18.39 11.87
N LEU A 163 -7.70 -17.14 12.16
CA LEU A 163 -8.64 -16.02 12.23
C LEU A 163 -9.13 -15.54 10.86
N LYS A 164 -8.74 -16.20 9.75
CA LYS A 164 -9.17 -15.89 8.37
C LYS A 164 -8.72 -14.50 7.87
N PHE A 165 -7.54 -14.07 8.25
CA PHE A 165 -6.86 -12.96 7.62
C PHE A 165 -6.03 -13.44 6.42
N MET A 166 -5.93 -12.61 5.40
CA MET A 166 -4.84 -12.72 4.43
C MET A 166 -3.56 -12.26 5.12
N THR A 167 -2.58 -13.13 5.20
CA THR A 167 -1.32 -12.90 5.92
C THR A 167 -0.24 -12.40 4.97
N ILE A 168 0.38 -11.29 5.30
CA ILE A 168 1.44 -10.65 4.53
C ILE A 168 2.64 -10.47 5.46
N LEU A 169 3.84 -10.82 5.00
CA LEU A 169 5.07 -10.69 5.77
C LEU A 169 6.01 -9.71 5.08
N ALA A 170 6.26 -8.56 5.70
CA ALA A 170 7.30 -7.63 5.26
C ALA A 170 8.66 -8.15 5.73
N THR A 171 9.58 -8.40 4.82
CA THR A 171 10.91 -8.94 5.15
C THR A 171 11.99 -8.44 4.20
N ASN A 172 13.20 -8.39 4.71
CA ASN A 172 14.39 -8.19 3.88
C ASN A 172 14.80 -9.49 3.13
N GLY A 173 14.26 -10.64 3.51
CA GLY A 173 14.39 -11.92 2.80
C GLY A 173 15.65 -12.74 3.16
N THR A 174 16.57 -12.23 3.97
CA THR A 174 17.83 -12.95 4.29
C THR A 174 17.53 -14.24 5.04
N HIS A 175 16.69 -14.21 6.06
CA HIS A 175 16.34 -15.42 6.82
C HIS A 175 15.63 -16.50 5.99
N LEU A 176 14.92 -16.12 4.92
CA LEU A 176 14.33 -17.11 4.00
C LEU A 176 15.40 -17.96 3.31
N VAL A 177 16.57 -17.38 3.07
CA VAL A 177 17.73 -18.06 2.45
C VAL A 177 18.58 -18.76 3.48
N ASP A 178 18.90 -18.08 4.58
CA ASP A 178 19.92 -18.49 5.53
C ASP A 178 19.39 -19.52 6.55
N THR A 179 18.05 -19.63 6.71
CA THR A 179 17.45 -20.57 7.68
C THR A 179 16.74 -21.72 6.95
N PRO A 180 17.38 -22.89 6.87
CA PRO A 180 16.80 -24.06 6.19
C PRO A 180 15.42 -24.44 6.74
N GLY A 181 14.46 -24.62 5.85
CA GLY A 181 13.09 -25.05 6.19
C GLY A 181 12.17 -23.94 6.70
N LEU A 182 12.65 -22.72 7.00
CA LEU A 182 11.82 -21.61 7.50
C LEU A 182 10.71 -21.26 6.49
N ALA A 183 11.06 -21.09 5.21
CA ALA A 183 10.09 -20.77 4.17
C ALA A 183 8.95 -21.81 4.09
N LYS A 184 9.28 -23.11 4.22
CA LYS A 184 8.27 -24.16 4.30
C LYS A 184 7.39 -24.02 5.53
N LYS A 185 7.96 -23.78 6.71
CA LYS A 185 7.19 -23.58 7.96
C LYS A 185 6.23 -22.39 7.83
N LEU A 186 6.67 -21.28 7.25
CA LEU A 186 5.83 -20.11 7.02
C LEU A 186 4.66 -20.42 6.08
N LYS A 187 4.93 -21.13 4.97
CA LYS A 187 3.91 -21.58 4.02
C LYS A 187 2.89 -22.51 4.67
N ASP A 188 3.36 -23.51 5.38
CA ASP A 188 2.50 -24.51 6.05
C ASP A 188 1.61 -23.88 7.13
N ASN A 189 2.06 -22.81 7.76
CA ASN A 189 1.29 -22.00 8.70
C ASN A 189 0.38 -20.95 8.03
N GLY A 190 0.31 -20.92 6.71
CA GLY A 190 -0.67 -20.11 5.98
C GLY A 190 -0.19 -18.72 5.60
N LEU A 191 1.14 -18.49 5.45
CA LEU A 191 1.64 -17.26 4.84
C LEU A 191 1.17 -17.17 3.39
N ASN A 192 0.45 -16.08 3.05
CA ASN A 192 -0.08 -15.88 1.72
C ASN A 192 0.87 -15.09 0.82
N ILE A 193 1.47 -14.01 1.32
CA ILE A 193 2.29 -13.08 0.52
C ILE A 193 3.56 -12.72 1.28
N VAL A 194 4.68 -12.78 0.59
CA VAL A 194 5.96 -12.22 1.02
C VAL A 194 6.09 -10.81 0.42
N TYR A 195 6.14 -9.79 1.27
CA TYR A 195 6.35 -8.39 0.91
C TYR A 195 7.85 -8.11 0.99
N LEU A 196 8.57 -8.45 -0.09
CA LEU A 196 10.03 -8.51 -0.14
C LEU A 196 10.63 -7.17 -0.51
N SER A 197 11.45 -6.59 0.35
CA SER A 197 12.20 -5.39 -0.02
C SER A 197 13.22 -5.73 -1.13
N PHE A 198 13.16 -4.99 -2.25
CA PHE A 198 14.07 -5.12 -3.38
C PHE A 198 14.25 -3.75 -4.03
N ASP A 199 15.34 -3.05 -3.69
CA ASP A 199 15.47 -1.63 -3.98
C ASP A 199 16.25 -1.33 -5.27
N SER A 200 17.23 -2.17 -5.63
CA SER A 200 18.12 -1.90 -6.76
C SER A 200 18.86 -3.18 -7.19
N PHE A 201 19.23 -3.24 -8.46
CA PHE A 201 20.16 -4.23 -9.01
C PHE A 201 21.62 -3.82 -8.84
N HIS A 202 21.89 -2.62 -8.33
CA HIS A 202 23.24 -2.11 -8.10
C HIS A 202 23.65 -2.23 -6.62
N GLU A 203 24.73 -2.94 -6.36
CA GLU A 203 25.21 -3.17 -5.00
C GLU A 203 25.66 -1.89 -4.29
N GLU A 204 26.11 -0.88 -5.02
CA GLU A 204 26.48 0.42 -4.45
C GLU A 204 25.28 1.10 -3.78
N PHE A 205 24.09 1.02 -4.40
CA PHE A 205 22.87 1.50 -3.77
C PHE A 205 22.56 0.71 -2.49
N ASN A 206 22.59 -0.62 -2.58
CA ASN A 206 22.28 -1.49 -1.44
C ASN A 206 23.25 -1.24 -0.27
N LYS A 207 24.55 -1.13 -0.54
CA LYS A 207 25.57 -0.79 0.48
C LYS A 207 25.30 0.57 1.12
N LYS A 208 24.94 1.59 0.31
CA LYS A 208 24.67 2.94 0.81
C LYS A 208 23.41 3.03 1.67
N ILE A 209 22.35 2.36 1.27
CA ILE A 209 21.01 2.52 1.90
C ILE A 209 20.74 1.40 2.91
N ARG A 210 21.18 0.16 2.65
CA ARG A 210 20.93 -1.02 3.49
C ARG A 210 22.15 -1.47 4.29
N GLY A 211 23.33 -0.92 3.99
CA GLY A 211 24.57 -1.19 4.70
C GLY A 211 25.35 -2.40 4.18
N GLN A 212 24.87 -3.10 3.15
CA GLN A 212 25.51 -4.31 2.62
C GLN A 212 25.10 -4.64 1.18
N ALA A 213 25.85 -5.52 0.53
CA ALA A 213 25.52 -6.09 -0.77
C ALA A 213 24.33 -7.06 -0.62
N LEU A 214 23.32 -6.97 -1.49
CA LEU A 214 22.07 -7.69 -1.30
C LEU A 214 21.48 -8.32 -2.56
N VAL A 215 21.96 -7.99 -3.76
CA VAL A 215 21.32 -8.43 -5.01
C VAL A 215 21.22 -9.95 -5.08
N ASP A 216 22.33 -10.64 -4.86
CA ASP A 216 22.38 -12.11 -4.89
C ASP A 216 21.45 -12.73 -3.83
N GLN A 217 21.45 -12.18 -2.61
CA GLN A 217 20.59 -12.65 -1.52
C GLN A 217 19.10 -12.46 -1.84
N LYS A 218 18.73 -11.33 -2.47
CA LYS A 218 17.35 -11.06 -2.89
C LYS A 218 16.89 -12.02 -3.99
N LEU A 219 17.75 -12.27 -4.98
CA LEU A 219 17.46 -13.24 -6.04
C LEU A 219 17.28 -14.65 -5.48
N LYS A 220 18.15 -15.08 -4.56
CA LYS A 220 18.00 -16.36 -3.85
C LYS A 220 16.69 -16.42 -3.05
N ALA A 221 16.30 -15.35 -2.36
CA ALA A 221 15.03 -15.30 -1.63
C ALA A 221 13.82 -15.50 -2.56
N ILE A 222 13.86 -14.91 -3.77
CA ILE A 222 12.82 -15.12 -4.78
C ILE A 222 12.76 -16.59 -5.21
N GLU A 223 13.90 -17.24 -5.43
CA GLU A 223 13.93 -18.66 -5.80
C GLU A 223 13.45 -19.58 -4.65
N VAL A 224 13.74 -19.24 -3.40
CA VAL A 224 13.18 -19.93 -2.24
C VAL A 224 11.65 -19.79 -2.21
N CYS A 225 11.14 -18.60 -2.43
CA CYS A 225 9.68 -18.38 -2.53
C CYS A 225 9.07 -19.17 -3.71
N ARG A 226 9.74 -19.21 -4.85
CA ARG A 226 9.31 -19.98 -6.03
C ARG A 226 9.21 -21.48 -5.71
N LYS A 227 10.24 -22.01 -5.05
CA LYS A 227 10.28 -23.43 -4.64
C LYS A 227 9.08 -23.84 -3.80
N TYR A 228 8.59 -22.96 -2.94
CA TYR A 228 7.47 -23.25 -2.04
C TYR A 228 6.14 -22.60 -2.49
N ASP A 229 6.05 -22.09 -3.72
CA ASP A 229 4.86 -21.41 -4.29
C ASP A 229 4.31 -20.31 -3.34
N MET A 230 5.22 -19.50 -2.80
CA MET A 230 4.89 -18.32 -1.97
C MET A 230 4.88 -17.08 -2.83
N GLU A 231 3.72 -16.45 -3.00
CA GLU A 231 3.58 -15.24 -3.82
C GLU A 231 4.34 -14.06 -3.24
N ILE A 232 4.95 -13.27 -4.12
CA ILE A 232 5.79 -12.13 -3.75
C ILE A 232 5.19 -10.82 -4.24
N ILE A 233 5.24 -9.80 -3.41
CA ILE A 233 5.18 -8.40 -3.82
C ILE A 233 6.56 -7.81 -3.59
N LEU A 234 7.21 -7.35 -4.65
CA LEU A 234 8.46 -6.62 -4.57
C LEU A 234 8.22 -5.19 -4.12
N VAL A 235 9.01 -4.72 -3.20
CA VAL A 235 8.88 -3.37 -2.60
C VAL A 235 10.18 -2.62 -2.79
N ASN A 236 10.10 -1.51 -3.48
CA ASN A 236 11.24 -0.67 -3.81
C ASN A 236 11.13 0.68 -3.09
N THR A 237 12.15 1.05 -2.33
CA THR A 237 12.27 2.41 -1.81
C THR A 237 12.84 3.30 -2.90
N LEU A 238 11.99 4.13 -3.50
CA LEU A 238 12.34 4.99 -4.62
C LEU A 238 13.00 6.29 -4.13
N MET A 239 14.19 6.56 -4.63
CA MET A 239 14.99 7.73 -4.26
C MET A 239 15.54 8.41 -5.51
N LYS A 240 15.23 9.70 -5.68
CA LYS A 240 15.70 10.51 -6.80
C LYS A 240 17.22 10.50 -6.91
N SER A 241 17.73 10.35 -8.13
CA SER A 241 19.17 10.32 -8.46
C SER A 241 19.96 9.17 -7.83
N LEU A 242 19.29 8.17 -7.26
CA LEU A 242 19.94 6.98 -6.71
C LEU A 242 19.49 5.69 -7.40
N ASN A 243 18.17 5.46 -7.52
CA ASN A 243 17.61 4.27 -8.17
C ASN A 243 16.37 4.57 -9.02
N ASP A 244 16.03 5.82 -9.21
CA ASP A 244 14.91 6.23 -10.08
C ASP A 244 15.18 5.92 -11.58
N ASN A 245 16.43 5.73 -11.95
CA ASN A 245 16.82 5.25 -13.27
C ASN A 245 16.62 3.74 -13.50
N GLU A 246 16.33 2.97 -12.44
CA GLU A 246 16.09 1.52 -12.52
C GLU A 246 14.61 1.13 -12.54
N VAL A 247 13.68 2.10 -12.55
CA VAL A 247 12.23 1.84 -12.53
C VAL A 247 11.82 0.88 -13.65
N GLY A 248 12.30 1.10 -14.87
CA GLY A 248 12.02 0.24 -16.02
C GLY A 248 12.62 -1.15 -15.90
N ASP A 249 13.81 -1.29 -15.34
CA ASP A 249 14.47 -2.59 -15.12
C ASP A 249 13.72 -3.41 -14.08
N MET A 250 13.28 -2.78 -12.99
CA MET A 250 12.44 -3.41 -11.98
C MET A 250 11.10 -3.89 -12.57
N ILE A 251 10.47 -3.09 -13.44
CA ILE A 251 9.22 -3.46 -14.12
C ILE A 251 9.45 -4.66 -15.05
N ARG A 252 10.49 -4.63 -15.87
CA ARG A 252 10.88 -5.77 -16.74
C ARG A 252 11.20 -7.03 -15.94
N PHE A 253 11.86 -6.88 -14.80
CA PHE A 253 12.13 -8.00 -13.91
C PHE A 253 10.84 -8.61 -13.35
N ALA A 254 9.91 -7.79 -12.85
CA ALA A 254 8.60 -8.26 -12.38
C ALA A 254 7.82 -8.95 -13.51
N ALA A 255 7.85 -8.39 -14.74
CA ALA A 255 7.19 -8.96 -15.92
C ALA A 255 7.76 -10.36 -16.29
N LYS A 256 9.07 -10.56 -16.17
CA LYS A 256 9.72 -11.87 -16.41
C LYS A 256 9.42 -12.91 -15.34
N ASN A 257 9.02 -12.48 -14.14
CA ASN A 257 8.79 -13.34 -12.97
C ASN A 257 7.32 -13.39 -12.54
N THR A 258 6.37 -13.18 -13.45
CA THR A 258 4.93 -13.19 -13.15
C THR A 258 4.39 -14.55 -12.71
N ASP A 259 5.16 -15.60 -12.78
CA ASP A 259 4.85 -16.91 -12.19
C ASP A 259 4.78 -16.85 -10.67
N ILE A 260 5.57 -15.95 -10.02
CA ILE A 260 5.65 -15.81 -8.56
C ILE A 260 5.45 -14.36 -8.08
N VAL A 261 5.89 -13.35 -8.84
CA VAL A 261 5.73 -11.94 -8.51
C VAL A 261 4.32 -11.47 -8.85
N ARG A 262 3.55 -11.07 -7.83
CA ARG A 262 2.17 -10.56 -7.95
C ARG A 262 2.07 -9.06 -7.94
N GLY A 263 3.11 -8.39 -7.50
CA GLY A 263 3.15 -6.94 -7.47
C GLY A 263 4.56 -6.39 -7.40
N LEU A 264 4.69 -5.17 -7.86
CA LEU A 264 5.86 -4.31 -7.71
C LEU A 264 5.37 -2.96 -7.23
N ILE A 265 5.74 -2.60 -6.01
CA ILE A 265 5.30 -1.37 -5.35
C ILE A 265 6.52 -0.50 -5.09
N PHE A 266 6.53 0.65 -5.72
CA PHE A 266 7.49 1.70 -5.43
C PHE A 266 6.99 2.56 -4.28
N GLN A 267 7.86 2.88 -3.36
CA GLN A 267 7.59 3.73 -2.20
C GLN A 267 8.59 4.89 -2.22
N PRO A 268 8.22 6.05 -2.76
CA PRO A 268 9.06 7.23 -2.66
C PRO A 268 9.44 7.47 -1.20
N ILE A 269 10.70 7.82 -0.97
CA ILE A 269 11.20 8.04 0.38
C ILE A 269 10.32 9.03 1.15
N ALA A 270 9.92 8.65 2.36
CA ALA A 270 9.31 9.54 3.35
C ALA A 270 10.31 9.74 4.50
N PHE A 271 10.53 10.98 4.89
CA PHE A 271 11.51 11.35 5.89
C PHE A 271 10.92 11.19 7.29
N THR A 272 10.79 9.94 7.70
CA THR A 272 10.38 9.53 9.04
C THR A 272 11.33 8.45 9.55
N GLY A 273 11.39 8.25 10.84
CA GLY A 273 12.36 7.34 11.45
C GLY A 273 13.81 7.79 11.17
N ARG A 274 14.70 6.83 10.88
CA ARG A 274 16.13 7.13 10.64
C ARG A 274 16.36 8.03 9.43
N ALA A 275 15.45 8.05 8.46
CA ALA A 275 15.55 8.93 7.30
C ALA A 275 15.50 10.43 7.64
N THR A 276 15.00 10.82 8.82
CA THR A 276 14.94 12.24 9.25
C THR A 276 16.31 12.90 9.36
N GLU A 277 17.35 12.12 9.61
CA GLU A 277 18.73 12.60 9.76
C GLU A 277 19.49 12.69 8.42
N ASN A 278 18.84 12.36 7.30
CA ASN A 278 19.49 12.38 5.99
C ASN A 278 19.75 13.82 5.54
N PRO A 279 21.03 14.25 5.38
CA PRO A 279 21.40 15.60 5.02
C PRO A 279 20.95 16.00 3.60
N PHE A 280 20.67 15.02 2.73
CA PHE A 280 20.23 15.24 1.34
C PHE A 280 18.70 15.16 1.15
N ARG A 281 17.96 15.36 2.23
CA ARG A 281 16.49 15.24 2.25
C ARG A 281 15.79 15.90 1.08
N GLU A 282 16.18 17.13 0.72
CA GLU A 282 15.56 17.89 -0.35
C GLU A 282 15.78 17.27 -1.73
N ASN A 283 16.96 16.76 -1.99
CA ASN A 283 17.33 16.17 -3.29
C ASN A 283 16.59 14.86 -3.59
N PHE A 284 16.25 14.07 -2.54
CA PHE A 284 15.58 12.77 -2.72
C PHE A 284 14.06 12.86 -2.72
N ARG A 285 13.48 14.01 -2.36
CA ARG A 285 12.03 14.21 -2.25
C ARG A 285 11.36 14.38 -3.61
N GLU A 286 12.11 14.71 -4.63
CA GLU A 286 11.62 14.90 -5.99
C GLU A 286 11.56 13.55 -6.72
N TRP A 287 10.37 13.04 -6.94
CA TRP A 287 10.15 11.80 -7.69
C TRP A 287 9.08 12.00 -8.76
N SER A 288 9.28 11.38 -9.92
CA SER A 288 8.41 11.49 -11.10
C SER A 288 8.01 10.10 -11.61
N PHE A 289 7.54 9.25 -10.69
CA PHE A 289 7.30 7.83 -10.96
C PHE A 289 6.52 7.56 -12.25
N ALA A 290 5.44 8.31 -12.50
CA ALA A 290 4.60 8.08 -13.68
C ALA A 290 5.36 8.36 -14.98
N GLU A 291 6.09 9.44 -15.01
CA GLU A 291 6.94 9.85 -16.14
C GLU A 291 8.15 8.93 -16.30
N ASP A 292 8.75 8.48 -15.20
CA ASP A 292 9.85 7.53 -15.21
C ASP A 292 9.39 6.15 -15.76
N VAL A 293 8.19 5.71 -15.38
CA VAL A 293 7.57 4.50 -15.94
C VAL A 293 7.40 4.63 -17.46
N GLU A 294 6.78 5.71 -17.96
CA GLU A 294 6.55 5.89 -19.39
C GLU A 294 7.87 5.94 -20.16
N LYS A 295 8.82 6.73 -19.68
CA LYS A 295 10.13 6.89 -20.31
C LYS A 295 10.91 5.56 -20.36
N GLN A 296 11.00 4.85 -19.22
CA GLN A 296 11.87 3.68 -19.07
C GLN A 296 11.20 2.38 -19.56
N THR A 297 9.88 2.37 -19.79
CA THR A 297 9.18 1.30 -20.51
C THR A 297 9.01 1.62 -22.00
N TYR A 298 9.66 2.68 -22.50
CA TYR A 298 9.57 3.10 -23.90
C TYR A 298 8.13 3.31 -24.39
N GLY A 299 7.25 3.78 -23.52
CA GLY A 299 5.83 4.03 -23.80
C GLY A 299 4.93 2.79 -23.82
N GLU A 300 5.43 1.61 -23.44
CA GLU A 300 4.56 0.43 -23.24
C GLU A 300 3.54 0.70 -22.14
N ILE A 301 3.96 1.39 -21.06
CA ILE A 301 3.08 1.86 -19.98
C ILE A 301 3.16 3.39 -19.98
N LYS A 302 2.05 4.05 -20.27
CA LYS A 302 1.98 5.50 -20.32
C LYS A 302 1.61 6.09 -18.96
N THR A 303 1.95 7.36 -18.75
CA THR A 303 1.54 8.14 -17.58
C THR A 303 0.02 8.07 -17.37
N THR A 304 -0.75 8.14 -18.47
CA THR A 304 -2.21 8.06 -18.46
C THR A 304 -2.77 6.65 -18.19
N ASP A 305 -1.93 5.63 -18.15
CA ASP A 305 -2.35 4.28 -17.79
C ASP A 305 -2.37 4.07 -16.27
N LEU A 306 -1.81 5.01 -15.47
CA LEU A 306 -1.74 4.89 -14.02
C LEU A 306 -2.93 5.61 -13.37
N PHE A 307 -3.64 4.91 -12.49
CA PHE A 307 -4.86 5.38 -11.85
C PHE A 307 -4.68 5.46 -10.33
N PRO A 308 -5.30 6.45 -9.66
CA PRO A 308 -5.24 6.50 -8.21
C PRO A 308 -6.00 5.33 -7.58
N MET A 309 -5.57 4.89 -6.41
CA MET A 309 -6.24 3.84 -5.65
C MET A 309 -7.71 4.15 -5.35
N SER A 310 -8.10 5.43 -5.32
CA SER A 310 -9.49 5.89 -5.10
C SER A 310 -10.49 5.37 -6.13
N VAL A 311 -10.06 4.91 -7.31
CA VAL A 311 -10.95 4.26 -8.31
C VAL A 311 -11.69 3.05 -7.73
N MET A 312 -11.12 2.40 -6.71
CA MET A 312 -11.73 1.25 -6.05
C MET A 312 -12.93 1.60 -5.13
N THR A 313 -13.16 2.87 -4.83
CA THR A 313 -14.25 3.32 -3.94
C THR A 313 -15.61 2.82 -4.40
N SER A 314 -16.02 3.09 -5.64
CA SER A 314 -17.33 2.68 -6.16
C SER A 314 -17.46 1.16 -6.35
N PRO A 315 -16.49 0.44 -6.92
CA PRO A 315 -16.53 -1.03 -6.96
C PRO A 315 -16.73 -1.66 -5.58
N ILE A 316 -16.00 -1.20 -4.56
CA ILE A 316 -16.12 -1.74 -3.20
C ILE A 316 -17.49 -1.40 -2.59
N LYS A 317 -18.04 -0.21 -2.81
CA LYS A 317 -19.39 0.15 -2.35
C LYS A 317 -20.45 -0.82 -2.92
N ILE A 318 -20.37 -1.14 -4.21
CA ILE A 318 -21.27 -2.10 -4.86
C ILE A 318 -21.05 -3.51 -4.28
N MET A 319 -19.81 -3.94 -4.13
CA MET A 319 -19.50 -5.25 -3.57
C MET A 319 -20.05 -5.41 -2.15
N ARG A 320 -19.91 -4.40 -1.29
CA ARG A 320 -20.49 -4.39 0.08
C ARG A 320 -21.99 -4.67 0.04
N LYS A 321 -22.73 -3.99 -0.82
CA LYS A 321 -24.17 -4.19 -0.99
C LYS A 321 -24.50 -5.59 -1.50
N PHE A 322 -23.70 -6.07 -2.48
CA PHE A 322 -23.91 -7.37 -3.11
C PHE A 322 -23.62 -8.55 -2.16
N MET A 323 -22.47 -8.53 -1.49
CA MET A 323 -22.04 -9.64 -0.66
C MET A 323 -22.75 -9.72 0.70
N GLN A 324 -23.46 -8.66 1.09
CA GLN A 324 -24.09 -8.53 2.43
C GLN A 324 -23.11 -8.75 3.59
N LYS A 325 -21.83 -8.61 3.34
CA LYS A 325 -20.77 -8.68 4.34
C LYS A 325 -20.22 -7.29 4.62
N PRO A 326 -19.89 -6.97 5.85
CA PRO A 326 -19.30 -5.68 6.21
C PRO A 326 -17.84 -5.60 5.71
N TRP A 327 -17.65 -5.34 4.43
CA TRP A 327 -16.32 -5.02 3.89
C TRP A 327 -15.90 -3.61 4.33
N PRO A 328 -14.60 -3.38 4.60
CA PRO A 328 -14.12 -2.04 4.90
C PRO A 328 -14.50 -1.04 3.81
N LEU A 329 -14.95 0.14 4.22
CA LEU A 329 -15.17 1.22 3.27
C LEU A 329 -13.82 1.71 2.77
N PHE A 330 -13.70 1.81 1.45
CA PHE A 330 -12.47 2.23 0.80
C PHE A 330 -12.69 3.63 0.21
N SER A 331 -12.16 4.66 0.86
CA SER A 331 -12.27 6.03 0.39
C SER A 331 -10.92 6.76 0.36
N CYS A 332 -9.85 6.00 0.11
CA CYS A 332 -8.50 6.55 0.18
C CYS A 332 -8.32 7.77 -0.72
N SER A 333 -7.44 8.69 -0.31
CA SER A 333 -7.15 9.88 -1.11
C SER A 333 -6.48 9.49 -2.44
N PRO A 334 -6.81 10.14 -3.55
CA PRO A 334 -6.13 9.93 -4.83
C PRO A 334 -4.62 10.09 -4.75
N GLN A 335 -4.15 10.92 -3.82
CA GLN A 335 -2.74 11.24 -3.62
C GLN A 335 -1.97 10.17 -2.82
N CYS A 336 -2.64 9.14 -2.29
CA CYS A 336 -1.97 8.08 -1.53
C CYS A 336 -1.20 7.11 -2.40
N GLY A 337 -1.57 6.99 -3.69
CA GLY A 337 -0.84 6.14 -4.61
C GLY A 337 -1.53 5.99 -5.96
N ILE A 338 -0.73 5.63 -6.94
CA ILE A 338 -1.17 5.32 -8.31
C ILE A 338 -0.80 3.88 -8.65
N VAL A 339 -1.68 3.21 -9.36
CA VAL A 339 -1.55 1.78 -9.68
C VAL A 339 -2.11 1.44 -11.05
N ASN A 340 -1.63 0.34 -11.62
CA ASN A 340 -2.35 -0.43 -12.63
C ASN A 340 -1.97 -1.92 -12.53
N TRP A 341 -2.83 -2.80 -13.03
CA TRP A 341 -2.48 -4.18 -13.31
C TRP A 341 -1.89 -4.29 -14.70
N ILE A 342 -0.75 -4.97 -14.78
CA ILE A 342 -0.03 -5.16 -16.03
C ILE A 342 -0.16 -6.63 -16.44
N TYR A 343 -0.77 -6.86 -17.58
CA TYR A 343 -0.80 -8.16 -18.24
C TYR A 343 0.45 -8.34 -19.09
N VAL A 344 1.10 -9.49 -18.96
CA VAL A 344 2.28 -9.85 -19.74
C VAL A 344 1.90 -10.94 -20.73
N SER A 345 2.03 -10.64 -22.02
CA SER A 345 1.76 -11.56 -23.12
C SER A 345 2.79 -12.70 -23.21
N LYS A 346 2.57 -13.65 -24.09
CA LYS A 346 3.49 -14.79 -24.29
C LYS A 346 4.85 -14.37 -24.82
N ASP A 347 4.88 -13.32 -25.62
CA ASP A 347 6.09 -12.71 -26.21
C ASP A 347 6.74 -11.66 -25.29
N GLY A 348 6.26 -11.52 -24.05
CA GLY A 348 6.85 -10.65 -23.03
C GLY A 348 6.40 -9.19 -23.09
N LYS A 349 5.48 -8.81 -23.98
CA LYS A 349 4.93 -7.45 -24.04
C LYS A 349 4.05 -7.14 -22.86
N MET A 350 4.12 -5.91 -22.36
CA MET A 350 3.37 -5.44 -21.22
C MET A 350 2.15 -4.64 -21.67
N PHE A 351 0.99 -5.03 -21.17
CA PHE A 351 -0.27 -4.36 -21.44
C PHE A 351 -0.92 -3.91 -20.12
N PRO A 352 -0.99 -2.61 -19.85
CA PRO A 352 -1.83 -2.08 -18.78
C PRO A 352 -3.29 -2.54 -18.96
N ILE A 353 -3.97 -2.89 -17.88
CA ILE A 353 -5.32 -3.50 -17.97
C ILE A 353 -6.35 -2.58 -18.61
N ASN A 354 -6.17 -1.26 -18.57
CA ASN A 354 -7.01 -0.27 -19.25
C ASN A 354 -6.92 -0.32 -20.79
N ARG A 355 -5.98 -1.09 -21.37
CA ARG A 355 -5.97 -1.41 -22.81
C ARG A 355 -7.06 -2.43 -23.15
N PHE A 356 -7.37 -3.33 -22.19
CA PHE A 356 -8.42 -4.34 -22.33
C PHE A 356 -9.80 -3.82 -21.94
N VAL A 357 -9.85 -2.82 -21.05
CA VAL A 357 -11.08 -2.23 -20.54
C VAL A 357 -10.97 -0.71 -20.54
N ASN A 358 -11.86 -0.02 -21.21
CA ASN A 358 -11.92 1.44 -21.14
C ASN A 358 -12.32 1.86 -19.72
N PHE A 359 -11.35 2.28 -18.93
CA PHE A 359 -11.52 2.59 -17.52
C PHE A 359 -12.46 3.77 -17.28
N ASP A 360 -12.40 4.83 -18.09
CA ASP A 360 -13.29 5.98 -17.93
C ASP A 360 -14.76 5.59 -18.11
N ARG A 361 -15.06 4.81 -19.16
CA ARG A 361 -16.41 4.28 -19.41
C ARG A 361 -16.84 3.35 -18.28
N PHE A 362 -15.96 2.44 -17.87
CA PHE A 362 -16.22 1.47 -16.80
C PHE A 362 -16.51 2.18 -15.48
N PHE A 363 -15.59 3.03 -15.02
CA PHE A 363 -15.74 3.70 -13.71
C PHE A 363 -16.87 4.72 -13.71
N ASN A 364 -17.16 5.41 -14.80
CA ASN A 364 -18.34 6.28 -14.90
C ASN A 364 -19.66 5.49 -14.75
N HIS A 365 -19.74 4.30 -15.36
CA HIS A 365 -20.92 3.45 -15.20
C HIS A 365 -21.01 2.89 -13.76
N ILE A 366 -19.90 2.40 -13.22
CA ILE A 366 -19.81 1.88 -11.85
C ILE A 366 -20.16 2.95 -10.82
N ARG A 367 -19.67 4.18 -10.99
CA ARG A 367 -20.00 5.31 -10.11
C ARG A 367 -21.49 5.58 -10.08
N LYS A 368 -22.13 5.75 -11.25
CA LYS A 368 -23.60 5.95 -11.35
C LYS A 368 -24.38 4.79 -10.72
N THR A 369 -23.88 3.57 -10.86
CA THR A 369 -24.48 2.39 -10.22
C THR A 369 -24.32 2.44 -8.70
N ALA A 370 -23.16 2.87 -8.19
CA ALA A 370 -22.87 2.98 -6.76
C ALA A 370 -23.69 4.11 -6.08
N GLU A 371 -23.92 5.23 -6.77
CA GLU A 371 -24.78 6.31 -6.28
C GLU A 371 -26.21 5.82 -5.99
N ASN A 372 -26.72 4.93 -6.83
CA ASN A 372 -28.06 4.37 -6.71
C ASN A 372 -28.09 2.96 -6.08
N ALA A 373 -26.99 2.50 -5.47
CA ALA A 373 -26.88 1.12 -5.00
C ALA A 373 -27.90 0.78 -3.89
N GLU A 374 -28.25 1.74 -3.04
CA GLU A 374 -29.19 1.54 -1.94
C GLU A 374 -30.62 1.22 -2.42
N SER A 375 -31.03 1.78 -3.56
CA SER A 375 -32.37 1.58 -4.16
C SER A 375 -32.42 0.35 -5.08
N LYS A 376 -31.29 -0.27 -5.44
CA LYS A 376 -31.21 -1.37 -6.40
C LYS A 376 -31.16 -2.73 -5.72
N GLY A 377 -31.90 -3.70 -6.25
CA GLY A 377 -31.80 -5.10 -5.87
C GLY A 377 -30.50 -5.76 -6.36
N LYS A 378 -30.08 -6.87 -5.75
CA LYS A 378 -28.85 -7.60 -6.07
C LYS A 378 -28.71 -7.95 -7.55
N PHE A 379 -29.80 -8.45 -8.18
CA PHE A 379 -29.78 -8.81 -9.59
C PHE A 379 -29.52 -7.60 -10.50
N SER A 380 -30.14 -6.46 -10.19
CA SER A 380 -29.92 -5.20 -10.92
C SER A 380 -28.47 -4.69 -10.78
N LEU A 381 -27.85 -4.87 -9.61
CA LEU A 381 -26.44 -4.52 -9.40
C LEU A 381 -25.51 -5.42 -10.21
N LEU A 382 -25.76 -6.73 -10.23
CA LEU A 382 -25.02 -7.69 -11.04
C LEU A 382 -25.13 -7.41 -12.53
N SER A 383 -26.33 -7.19 -13.03
CA SER A 383 -26.54 -6.86 -14.44
C SER A 383 -25.85 -5.56 -14.82
N SER A 384 -25.85 -4.55 -13.94
CA SER A 384 -25.13 -3.30 -14.16
C SER A 384 -23.61 -3.50 -14.21
N LEU A 385 -23.04 -4.31 -13.33
CA LEU A 385 -21.61 -4.65 -13.34
C LEU A 385 -21.21 -5.42 -14.59
N PHE A 386 -22.02 -6.40 -14.98
CA PHE A 386 -21.82 -7.16 -16.21
C PHE A 386 -21.85 -6.26 -17.45
N MET A 387 -22.88 -5.42 -17.56
CA MET A 387 -23.02 -4.45 -18.66
C MET A 387 -21.85 -3.46 -18.69
N ALA A 388 -21.43 -2.92 -17.55
CA ALA A 388 -20.28 -2.04 -17.48
C ALA A 388 -19.01 -2.73 -18.01
N SER A 389 -18.80 -3.97 -17.62
CA SER A 389 -17.64 -4.77 -18.09
C SER A 389 -17.70 -5.00 -19.59
N MET A 390 -18.83 -5.49 -20.10
CA MET A 390 -19.00 -5.81 -21.52
C MET A 390 -18.89 -4.57 -22.43
N LEU A 391 -19.57 -3.48 -22.06
CA LEU A 391 -19.54 -2.23 -22.85
C LEU A 391 -18.22 -1.50 -22.83
N SER A 392 -17.37 -1.79 -21.84
CA SER A 392 -16.05 -1.17 -21.71
C SER A 392 -14.91 -2.02 -22.27
N MET A 393 -15.18 -3.29 -22.60
CA MET A 393 -14.16 -4.25 -23.00
C MET A 393 -13.69 -4.05 -24.45
N ASN A 394 -12.37 -4.05 -24.64
CA ASN A 394 -11.75 -4.10 -25.96
C ASN A 394 -11.68 -5.56 -26.42
N MET A 395 -12.75 -6.04 -27.05
CA MET A 395 -12.89 -7.43 -27.45
C MET A 395 -11.81 -7.89 -28.45
N PHE A 396 -11.33 -7.02 -29.32
CA PHE A 396 -10.27 -7.36 -30.26
C PHE A 396 -8.96 -7.73 -29.51
N LEU A 397 -8.53 -6.87 -28.59
CA LEU A 397 -7.30 -7.10 -27.82
C LEU A 397 -7.45 -8.30 -26.87
N VAL A 398 -8.60 -8.44 -26.24
CA VAL A 398 -8.89 -9.59 -25.37
C VAL A 398 -8.83 -10.90 -26.14
N THR A 399 -9.44 -10.96 -27.32
CA THR A 399 -9.42 -12.18 -28.16
C THR A 399 -8.02 -12.51 -28.61
N LYS A 400 -7.23 -11.52 -29.03
CA LYS A 400 -5.87 -11.68 -29.51
C LYS A 400 -4.90 -12.16 -28.42
N GLU A 401 -4.90 -11.51 -27.27
CA GLU A 401 -3.86 -11.70 -26.24
C GLU A 401 -4.26 -12.76 -25.18
N VAL A 402 -5.52 -12.78 -24.78
CA VAL A 402 -6.03 -13.65 -23.70
C VAL A 402 -6.71 -14.90 -24.26
N GLY A 403 -7.46 -14.76 -25.35
CA GLY A 403 -8.27 -15.80 -25.96
C GLY A 403 -9.65 -15.93 -25.33
N MET A 404 -10.69 -16.04 -26.15
CA MET A 404 -12.09 -16.07 -25.71
C MET A 404 -12.38 -17.21 -24.73
N LEU A 405 -11.86 -18.41 -24.96
CA LEU A 405 -12.10 -19.56 -24.08
C LEU A 405 -11.52 -19.32 -22.66
N THR A 406 -10.32 -18.73 -22.59
CA THR A 406 -9.68 -18.41 -21.31
C THR A 406 -10.45 -17.33 -20.56
N LEU A 407 -10.91 -16.30 -21.28
CA LEU A 407 -11.73 -15.23 -20.71
C LEU A 407 -13.06 -15.77 -20.18
N THR A 408 -13.79 -16.53 -20.98
CA THR A 408 -15.09 -17.12 -20.60
C THR A 408 -14.97 -17.99 -19.36
N ASN A 409 -13.95 -18.86 -19.32
CA ASN A 409 -13.68 -19.70 -18.16
C ASN A 409 -13.35 -18.88 -16.91
N SER A 410 -12.57 -17.80 -17.05
CA SER A 410 -12.23 -16.93 -15.92
C SER A 410 -13.46 -16.16 -15.40
N ILE A 411 -14.28 -15.63 -16.30
CA ILE A 411 -15.55 -14.96 -15.94
C ILE A 411 -16.47 -15.94 -15.23
N MET A 412 -16.66 -17.13 -15.75
CA MET A 412 -17.52 -18.16 -15.14
C MET A 412 -17.03 -18.53 -13.72
N ARG A 413 -15.73 -18.75 -13.54
CA ARG A 413 -15.14 -19.03 -12.22
C ARG A 413 -15.31 -17.87 -11.24
N MET A 414 -15.14 -16.64 -11.69
CA MET A 414 -15.35 -15.45 -10.85
C MET A 414 -16.81 -15.30 -10.40
N HIS A 415 -17.79 -15.71 -11.23
CA HIS A 415 -19.20 -15.72 -10.82
C HIS A 415 -19.51 -16.81 -9.79
N LEU A 416 -18.89 -17.98 -9.92
CA LEU A 416 -19.10 -19.11 -9.00
C LEU A 416 -18.36 -18.93 -7.66
N SER A 417 -17.17 -18.33 -7.69
CA SER A 417 -16.34 -18.10 -6.51
C SER A 417 -15.48 -16.84 -6.72
N PRO A 418 -15.97 -15.65 -6.34
CA PRO A 418 -15.26 -14.39 -6.52
C PRO A 418 -13.96 -14.38 -5.68
N SER A 419 -12.85 -14.70 -6.32
CA SER A 419 -11.53 -14.66 -5.69
C SER A 419 -10.46 -14.37 -6.73
N TYR A 420 -9.31 -13.86 -6.29
CA TYR A 420 -8.16 -13.67 -7.17
C TYR A 420 -7.69 -15.00 -7.79
N GLN A 421 -7.87 -16.11 -7.09
CA GLN A 421 -7.53 -17.45 -7.59
C GLN A 421 -8.44 -17.89 -8.76
N SER A 422 -9.65 -17.36 -8.83
CA SER A 422 -10.61 -17.65 -9.91
C SER A 422 -10.15 -17.16 -11.29
N LEU A 423 -9.19 -16.22 -11.36
CA LEU A 423 -8.55 -15.80 -12.60
C LEU A 423 -7.73 -16.91 -13.28
N GLY A 424 -7.45 -18.01 -12.58
CA GLY A 424 -6.82 -19.20 -13.15
C GLY A 424 -5.45 -18.90 -13.80
N LYS A 425 -5.26 -19.31 -15.06
CA LYS A 425 -4.00 -19.12 -15.80
C LYS A 425 -3.66 -17.65 -16.07
N ILE A 426 -4.66 -16.75 -16.16
CA ILE A 426 -4.44 -15.32 -16.39
C ILE A 426 -3.71 -14.72 -15.18
N ARG A 427 -4.00 -15.17 -13.97
CA ARG A 427 -3.36 -14.70 -12.74
C ARG A 427 -1.83 -14.74 -12.81
N ARG A 428 -1.27 -15.80 -13.42
CA ARG A 428 0.19 -15.99 -13.56
C ARG A 428 0.84 -15.12 -14.64
N ARG A 429 0.06 -14.22 -15.26
CA ARG A 429 0.50 -13.27 -16.27
C ARG A 429 0.16 -11.83 -15.93
N ILE A 430 -0.32 -11.60 -14.72
CA ILE A 430 -0.70 -10.27 -14.26
C ILE A 430 0.06 -9.97 -12.97
N PHE A 431 0.64 -8.78 -12.89
CA PHE A 431 1.16 -8.22 -11.65
C PHE A 431 0.63 -6.80 -11.43
N LEU A 432 0.53 -6.41 -10.17
CA LEU A 432 0.19 -5.05 -9.77
C LEU A 432 1.43 -4.17 -9.86
N LEU A 433 1.42 -3.14 -10.67
CA LEU A 433 2.41 -2.06 -10.66
C LEU A 433 1.83 -0.88 -9.89
N GLY A 434 2.56 -0.37 -8.91
CA GLY A 434 2.08 0.76 -8.13
C GLY A 434 3.17 1.61 -7.52
N CYS A 435 2.76 2.83 -7.14
CA CYS A 435 3.56 3.74 -6.34
C CYS A 435 2.70 4.18 -5.15
N MET A 436 3.21 4.01 -3.93
CA MET A 436 2.54 4.42 -2.69
C MET A 436 3.32 5.56 -2.04
N ALA A 437 2.76 6.77 -2.09
CA ALA A 437 3.39 7.97 -1.56
C ALA A 437 3.01 8.18 -0.09
N PHE A 438 3.84 7.70 0.82
CA PHE A 438 3.71 7.97 2.25
C PHE A 438 4.06 9.43 2.57
N MET A 439 3.46 9.94 3.65
CA MET A 439 3.75 11.30 4.12
C MET A 439 4.76 11.29 5.27
N ASP A 440 5.59 12.32 5.27
CA ASP A 440 6.35 12.75 6.45
C ASP A 440 5.81 14.08 7.00
N SER A 441 6.38 14.57 8.07
CA SER A 441 5.90 15.81 8.72
C SER A 441 5.97 17.06 7.82
N TYR A 442 6.78 17.07 6.75
CA TYR A 442 6.88 18.19 5.84
C TYR A 442 5.74 18.26 4.81
N ASN A 443 5.31 17.12 4.30
CA ASN A 443 4.21 17.04 3.33
C ASN A 443 2.91 16.46 3.92
N PHE A 444 2.79 16.43 5.25
CA PHE A 444 1.65 15.89 5.96
C PHE A 444 0.35 16.60 5.59
N ASP A 445 -0.68 15.83 5.29
CA ASP A 445 -2.03 16.31 4.99
C ASP A 445 -3.05 15.54 5.83
N VAL A 446 -3.74 16.24 6.74
CA VAL A 446 -4.72 15.67 7.65
C VAL A 446 -5.92 15.08 6.89
N ASN A 447 -6.31 15.67 5.76
CA ASN A 447 -7.41 15.14 4.95
C ASN A 447 -7.05 13.79 4.31
N ARG A 448 -5.78 13.59 3.93
CA ARG A 448 -5.30 12.28 3.48
C ARG A 448 -5.30 11.25 4.61
N VAL A 449 -4.82 11.64 5.80
CA VAL A 449 -4.79 10.75 6.98
C VAL A 449 -6.19 10.25 7.33
N ARG A 450 -7.19 11.14 7.31
CA ARG A 450 -8.60 10.79 7.58
C ARG A 450 -9.18 9.77 6.61
N ARG A 451 -8.56 9.57 5.48
CA ARG A 451 -8.97 8.67 4.39
C ARG A 451 -8.05 7.45 4.27
N CYS A 452 -7.12 7.27 5.19
CA CYS A 452 -6.19 6.15 5.16
C CYS A 452 -6.93 4.80 5.23
N VAL A 453 -6.43 3.81 4.53
CA VAL A 453 -6.95 2.44 4.51
C VAL A 453 -5.96 1.42 5.09
N VAL A 454 -4.76 1.89 5.46
CA VAL A 454 -3.69 1.11 6.09
C VAL A 454 -3.49 1.64 7.50
N HIS A 455 -3.66 0.77 8.49
CA HIS A 455 -3.59 1.18 9.89
C HIS A 455 -2.67 0.28 10.69
N TYR A 456 -1.89 0.88 11.58
CA TYR A 456 -1.21 0.13 12.62
C TYR A 456 -2.20 -0.31 13.70
N ILE A 457 -2.04 -1.55 14.15
CA ILE A 457 -2.72 -2.12 15.30
C ILE A 457 -1.68 -2.20 16.40
N THR A 458 -1.98 -1.66 17.56
CA THR A 458 -1.03 -1.49 18.66
C THR A 458 -1.36 -2.41 19.84
N PRO A 459 -0.39 -2.71 20.72
CA PRO A 459 -0.63 -3.58 21.89
C PRO A 459 -1.71 -3.05 22.86
N ASP A 460 -1.90 -1.74 22.91
CA ASP A 460 -2.96 -1.07 23.66
C ASP A 460 -4.30 -0.98 22.87
N LYS A 461 -4.43 -1.81 21.83
CA LYS A 461 -5.66 -2.00 21.04
C LYS A 461 -6.15 -0.75 20.31
N LYS A 462 -5.24 0.14 19.91
CA LYS A 462 -5.54 1.27 19.06
C LYS A 462 -5.39 0.91 17.58
N ILE A 463 -6.17 1.59 16.72
CA ILE A 463 -6.10 1.46 15.26
C ILE A 463 -5.73 2.85 14.70
N ILE A 464 -4.48 3.00 14.25
CA ILE A 464 -3.89 4.30 13.92
C ILE A 464 -3.47 4.34 12.44
N PRO A 465 -3.88 5.38 11.67
CA PRO A 465 -3.48 5.53 10.28
C PRO A 465 -1.96 5.49 10.09
N PHE A 466 -1.49 4.81 9.04
CA PHE A 466 -0.07 4.53 8.80
C PHE A 466 0.82 5.79 8.90
N CYS A 467 0.47 6.87 8.19
CA CYS A 467 1.27 8.09 8.23
C CYS A 467 1.20 8.82 9.57
N ALA A 468 0.05 8.78 10.27
CA ALA A 468 -0.05 9.35 11.61
C ALA A 468 0.80 8.56 12.62
N TYR A 469 0.73 7.23 12.56
CA TYR A 469 1.55 6.38 13.43
C TYR A 469 3.04 6.68 13.28
N ASN A 470 3.57 6.64 12.06
CA ASN A 470 4.99 6.80 11.83
C ASN A 470 5.53 8.20 12.09
N ASN A 471 4.70 9.24 12.02
CA ASN A 471 5.14 10.62 12.24
C ASN A 471 4.88 11.13 13.67
N ILE A 472 3.85 10.59 14.35
CA ILE A 472 3.36 11.21 15.58
C ILE A 472 3.33 10.21 16.75
N HIS A 473 2.79 9.00 16.54
CA HIS A 473 2.40 8.12 17.65
C HIS A 473 3.45 7.05 17.99
N ARG A 474 4.21 6.57 17.02
CA ARG A 474 5.09 5.41 17.15
C ARG A 474 5.95 5.45 18.39
N VAL A 475 6.67 6.52 18.55
CA VAL A 475 7.66 6.65 19.62
C VAL A 475 7.04 6.58 21.02
N ALA A 476 5.92 7.29 21.21
CA ALA A 476 5.22 7.32 22.49
C ALA A 476 4.66 5.92 22.84
N ILE A 477 4.02 5.26 21.87
CA ILE A 477 3.41 3.93 22.07
C ILE A 477 4.48 2.88 22.38
N GLU A 478 5.59 2.89 21.63
CA GLU A 478 6.64 1.91 21.85
C GLU A 478 7.35 2.11 23.20
N LYS A 479 7.58 3.37 23.63
CA LYS A 479 8.11 3.69 24.95
C LYS A 479 7.18 3.23 26.07
N GLU A 480 5.90 3.58 25.97
CA GLU A 480 4.89 3.19 26.95
C GLU A 480 4.80 1.65 27.09
N TYR A 481 4.84 0.94 25.95
CA TYR A 481 4.88 -0.52 25.97
C TYR A 481 6.13 -1.07 26.67
N ALA A 482 7.31 -0.57 26.32
CA ALA A 482 8.58 -1.01 26.89
C ALA A 482 8.63 -0.72 28.39
N GLU A 483 8.17 0.44 28.84
CA GLU A 483 8.13 0.81 30.27
C GLU A 483 7.23 -0.12 31.08
N ARG A 484 6.04 -0.46 30.57
CA ARG A 484 5.10 -1.38 31.23
C ARG A 484 5.65 -2.82 31.34
N HIS A 485 6.57 -3.23 30.47
CA HIS A 485 7.08 -4.60 30.42
C HIS A 485 8.53 -4.74 30.90
N LYS A 486 9.22 -3.62 31.28
CA LYS A 486 10.51 -3.66 31.96
C LYS A 486 10.42 -4.12 33.42
N THR A 487 9.24 -4.08 34.00
CA THR A 487 8.98 -4.38 35.43
C THR A 487 8.34 -5.76 35.64
N ALA A 488 8.17 -6.53 34.57
CA ALA A 488 7.72 -7.93 34.59
C ALA A 488 8.84 -8.87 34.22
#